data_5f9554b2f12ca9875dcec851f8725b15
#
_entry.id   5f9554b2f12ca9875dcec851f8725b15
#
_cell.length_a   1.000
_cell.length_b   1.000
_cell.length_c   1.000
_cell.angle_alpha   90.00
_cell.angle_beta   90.00
_cell.angle_gamma   90.00
#
_symmetry.space_group_name_H-M   'P 1'
#
loop_
_entity.id
_entity.type
_entity.pdbx_description
1 polymer ?
#
loop_
_entity_poly.entity_id
_entity_poly.type
_entity_poly.pdbx_seq_one_letter_code
_entity_poly.pdbx_strand_id
1 'polypeptide(L)'
;MKKSQDNVIKLGRNQGTIRPLENGKFQYRKMIITEQGRRTEVSVTAPTVEECMRKMSSKDRQLQQRKNYKQNTPLADAMYKWVENVKAPTLVPQSIISLKNTIKNQIEPSAIGHARFQSITTEELQTLINKLNFIDHYSKSTIKKTYDALNAFYRYVSTLYKFDNPMLLVVKPSDKNIVKPTKEIQFLSEEDTKKFIQASVSTFSNGDLIYKYGPMISANLFLGLRISELLALKWTDINLDEDYITINKTLITMENPAYDASQPEKMKTLNIHKVMEVVQPFTKTKRTRYVTINTSAKELILYYKEHLKKYKPTDYVMQSKNGNPTNISGVAKTLAYIQKRGGIENKITGTHELRHTCASFYFAQDIPIETICSILGNSREVCEKTYVHIIEKSKREAASKINLPGIELHLRRA
;
A
#
# COMPACT_ATOMS: atom_id res chain seq x y z
N MET A 1 32.72 62.35 10.61
CA MET A 1 32.11 61.07 11.12
C MET A 1 32.34 59.97 10.10
N LYS A 2 33.35 59.12 10.31
CA LYS A 2 33.63 57.97 9.47
C LYS A 2 32.56 56.88 9.76
N LYS A 3 31.73 56.52 8.76
CA LYS A 3 30.81 55.40 8.84
C LYS A 3 31.60 54.11 9.07
N SER A 4 31.27 53.39 10.12
CA SER A 4 31.81 52.07 10.42
C SER A 4 31.50 51.14 9.26
N GLN A 5 32.53 50.74 8.51
CA GLN A 5 32.48 49.62 7.58
C GLN A 5 32.48 48.33 8.41
N ASP A 6 31.29 47.71 8.63
CA ASP A 6 30.96 46.45 7.93
C ASP A 6 31.51 45.18 8.58
N ASN A 7 30.72 44.61 9.46
CA ASN A 7 30.79 43.18 9.75
C ASN A 7 30.02 42.38 8.65
N VAL A 8 30.44 42.52 7.39
CA VAL A 8 29.91 41.70 6.29
C VAL A 8 30.61 40.34 6.26
N ILE A 9 29.93 39.30 6.57
CA ILE A 9 30.44 37.93 6.46
C ILE A 9 30.37 37.50 5.00
N LYS A 10 31.53 37.40 4.34
CA LYS A 10 31.65 36.83 2.98
C LYS A 10 31.73 35.32 3.11
N LEU A 11 30.72 34.62 2.54
CA LEU A 11 30.73 33.17 2.39
C LEU A 11 31.61 32.82 1.16
N GLY A 12 31.95 31.54 0.98
CA GLY A 12 32.85 31.12 -0.10
C GLY A 12 32.38 31.51 -1.52
N ARG A 13 33.17 31.19 -2.57
CA ARG A 13 32.93 31.59 -3.95
C ARG A 13 31.50 31.20 -4.41
N ASN A 14 30.69 32.16 -4.86
CA ASN A 14 29.28 32.01 -5.25
C ASN A 14 28.29 31.71 -4.12
N GLN A 15 28.71 31.78 -2.86
CA GLN A 15 27.82 31.48 -1.73
C GLN A 15 27.11 32.73 -1.17
N GLY A 16 27.48 33.91 -1.59
CA GLY A 16 26.84 35.16 -1.20
C GLY A 16 27.43 35.82 0.06
N THR A 17 26.69 36.78 0.63
CA THR A 17 27.13 37.58 1.77
C THR A 17 26.04 37.75 2.81
N ILE A 18 26.41 37.78 4.08
CA ILE A 18 25.51 38.10 5.20
C ILE A 18 25.97 39.42 5.81
N ARG A 19 25.02 40.34 5.99
CA ARG A 19 25.29 41.65 6.62
C ARG A 19 24.31 41.95 7.74
N PRO A 20 24.70 42.60 8.81
CA PRO A 20 23.79 43.13 9.80
C PRO A 20 22.97 44.30 9.21
N LEU A 21 21.75 44.46 9.66
CA LEU A 21 20.84 45.55 9.34
C LEU A 21 20.71 46.47 10.58
N GLU A 22 20.33 47.74 10.37
CA GLU A 22 20.13 48.72 11.43
C GLU A 22 19.08 48.30 12.48
N ASN A 23 18.17 47.45 12.12
CA ASN A 23 17.11 46.91 12.98
C ASN A 23 17.52 45.67 13.80
N GLY A 24 18.83 45.39 13.92
CA GLY A 24 19.37 44.26 14.67
C GLY A 24 19.16 42.86 14.01
N LYS A 25 18.65 42.81 12.78
CA LYS A 25 18.52 41.56 12.00
C LYS A 25 19.69 41.40 11.04
N PHE A 26 19.85 40.18 10.53
CA PHE A 26 20.85 39.86 9.50
C PHE A 26 20.16 39.67 8.16
N GLN A 27 20.80 40.10 7.07
CA GLN A 27 20.34 39.85 5.70
C GLN A 27 21.39 39.01 4.96
N TYR A 28 20.98 37.87 4.46
CA TYR A 28 21.76 37.01 3.57
C TYR A 28 21.37 37.31 2.13
N ARG A 29 22.34 37.63 1.27
CA ARG A 29 22.16 37.87 -0.18
C ARG A 29 23.02 36.92 -0.98
N LYS A 30 22.46 36.42 -2.07
CA LYS A 30 23.12 35.51 -2.99
C LYS A 30 22.66 35.78 -4.41
N MET A 31 23.60 35.81 -5.35
CA MET A 31 23.26 35.87 -6.78
C MET A 31 22.93 34.50 -7.30
N ILE A 32 21.85 34.38 -8.02
CA ILE A 32 21.44 33.17 -8.74
C ILE A 32 21.28 33.46 -10.22
N ILE A 33 21.44 32.43 -11.06
CA ILE A 33 21.13 32.52 -12.49
C ILE A 33 19.72 31.97 -12.67
N THR A 34 18.80 32.80 -13.17
CA THR A 34 17.43 32.40 -13.47
C THR A 34 17.40 31.46 -14.69
N GLU A 35 16.25 30.81 -14.95
CA GLU A 35 16.02 29.94 -16.10
C GLU A 35 16.22 30.67 -17.45
N GLN A 36 16.06 32.00 -17.47
CA GLN A 36 16.30 32.87 -18.63
C GLN A 36 17.76 33.32 -18.77
N GLY A 37 18.68 32.74 -17.98
CA GLY A 37 20.10 33.12 -17.99
C GLY A 37 20.41 34.47 -17.32
N ARG A 38 19.42 35.16 -16.74
CA ARG A 38 19.62 36.44 -16.05
C ARG A 38 20.12 36.22 -14.64
N ARG A 39 21.11 37.07 -14.22
CA ARG A 39 21.56 37.09 -12.83
C ARG A 39 20.55 37.89 -11.98
N THR A 40 20.05 37.27 -10.93
CA THR A 40 19.08 37.86 -9.99
C THR A 40 19.56 37.68 -8.59
N GLU A 41 19.43 38.72 -7.77
CA GLU A 41 19.74 38.65 -6.34
C GLU A 41 18.57 38.03 -5.57
N VAL A 42 18.88 37.08 -4.72
CA VAL A 42 17.94 36.49 -3.78
C VAL A 42 18.40 36.84 -2.38
N SER A 43 17.49 37.36 -1.55
CA SER A 43 17.80 37.67 -0.16
C SER A 43 16.79 37.07 0.81
N VAL A 44 17.26 36.85 2.04
CA VAL A 44 16.44 36.45 3.20
C VAL A 44 16.91 37.28 4.41
N THR A 45 15.98 37.54 5.33
CA THR A 45 16.27 38.28 6.57
C THR A 45 15.84 37.45 7.77
N ALA A 46 16.64 37.43 8.82
CA ALA A 46 16.37 36.73 10.07
C ALA A 46 17.05 37.38 11.27
N PRO A 47 16.61 37.09 12.50
CA PRO A 47 17.22 37.59 13.72
C PRO A 47 18.67 37.13 13.94
N THR A 48 19.03 35.94 13.45
CA THR A 48 20.37 35.35 13.61
C THR A 48 20.98 34.93 12.28
N VAL A 49 22.31 34.83 12.25
CA VAL A 49 23.06 34.35 11.07
C VAL A 49 22.67 32.90 10.72
N GLU A 50 22.53 32.04 11.72
CA GLU A 50 22.17 30.65 11.54
C GLU A 50 20.77 30.51 10.91
N GLU A 51 19.82 31.31 11.37
CA GLU A 51 18.47 31.32 10.81
C GLU A 51 18.43 31.87 9.37
N CYS A 52 19.27 32.88 9.04
CA CYS A 52 19.48 33.33 7.67
C CYS A 52 20.01 32.22 6.78
N MET A 53 21.00 31.45 7.23
CA MET A 53 21.53 30.30 6.50
C MET A 53 20.47 29.22 6.28
N ARG A 54 19.70 28.86 7.31
CA ARG A 54 18.61 27.88 7.21
C ARG A 54 17.55 28.34 6.21
N LYS A 55 17.11 29.61 6.28
CA LYS A 55 16.13 30.17 5.34
C LYS A 55 16.65 30.21 3.91
N MET A 56 17.91 30.55 3.70
CA MET A 56 18.53 30.60 2.37
C MET A 56 18.67 29.16 1.81
N SER A 57 19.09 28.19 2.61
CA SER A 57 19.17 26.77 2.20
C SER A 57 17.79 26.20 1.80
N SER A 58 16.73 26.56 2.53
CA SER A 58 15.36 26.21 2.16
C SER A 58 14.95 26.86 0.83
N LYS A 59 15.28 28.14 0.63
CA LYS A 59 15.00 28.89 -0.60
C LYS A 59 15.80 28.37 -1.80
N ASP A 60 17.08 28.02 -1.60
CA ASP A 60 17.92 27.38 -2.61
C ASP A 60 17.33 26.03 -3.05
N ARG A 61 16.86 25.22 -2.08
CA ARG A 61 16.22 23.94 -2.35
C ARG A 61 14.94 24.11 -3.17
N GLN A 62 14.11 25.10 -2.85
CA GLN A 62 12.92 25.45 -3.63
C GLN A 62 13.27 25.92 -5.06
N LEU A 63 14.31 26.71 -5.22
CA LEU A 63 14.77 27.19 -6.53
C LEU A 63 15.37 26.08 -7.39
N GLN A 64 16.10 25.12 -6.78
CA GLN A 64 16.56 23.94 -7.50
C GLN A 64 15.41 23.01 -7.88
N GLN A 65 14.41 22.85 -7.04
CA GLN A 65 13.20 22.10 -7.38
C GLN A 65 12.43 22.73 -8.54
N ARG A 66 12.37 24.07 -8.64
CA ARG A 66 11.79 24.77 -9.80
C ARG A 66 12.52 24.46 -11.11
N LYS A 67 13.86 24.33 -11.09
CA LYS A 67 14.65 23.97 -12.28
C LYS A 67 14.33 22.57 -12.80
N ASN A 68 13.81 21.68 -11.96
CA ASN A 68 13.47 20.31 -12.36
C ASN A 68 12.18 20.22 -13.21
N TYR A 69 11.35 21.26 -13.23
CA TYR A 69 10.10 21.30 -13.99
C TYR A 69 10.14 22.47 -14.98
N LYS A 70 10.45 22.19 -16.23
CA LYS A 70 10.36 23.20 -17.31
C LYS A 70 8.90 23.62 -17.50
N GLN A 71 8.65 24.87 -17.89
CA GLN A 71 7.31 25.42 -18.13
C GLN A 71 6.42 24.55 -19.05
N ASN A 72 7.02 23.75 -19.94
CA ASN A 72 6.33 22.89 -20.91
C ASN A 72 6.29 21.41 -20.50
N THR A 73 6.49 21.07 -19.23
CA THR A 73 6.49 19.67 -18.81
C THR A 73 5.07 19.08 -18.84
N PRO A 74 4.84 17.96 -19.53
CA PRO A 74 3.58 17.22 -19.48
C PRO A 74 3.21 16.81 -18.06
N LEU A 75 1.91 16.69 -17.78
CA LEU A 75 1.42 16.32 -16.45
C LEU A 75 2.01 14.99 -15.95
N ALA A 76 1.97 13.96 -16.79
CA ALA A 76 2.48 12.65 -16.42
C ALA A 76 3.97 12.70 -16.04
N ASP A 77 4.80 13.35 -16.87
CA ASP A 77 6.23 13.51 -16.61
C ASP A 77 6.51 14.31 -15.34
N ALA A 78 5.73 15.38 -15.11
CA ALA A 78 5.85 16.19 -13.92
C ALA A 78 5.49 15.36 -12.66
N MET A 79 4.45 14.53 -12.74
CA MET A 79 4.04 13.65 -11.65
C MET A 79 5.07 12.55 -11.37
N TYR A 80 5.67 11.92 -12.39
CA TYR A 80 6.76 10.95 -12.18
C TYR A 80 7.95 11.60 -11.46
N LYS A 81 8.39 12.78 -11.89
CA LYS A 81 9.45 13.54 -11.21
C LYS A 81 9.09 13.90 -9.76
N TRP A 82 7.84 14.28 -9.53
CA TRP A 82 7.34 14.55 -8.19
C TRP A 82 7.36 13.29 -7.30
N VAL A 83 6.98 12.14 -7.85
CA VAL A 83 7.07 10.87 -7.12
C VAL A 83 8.52 10.58 -6.74
N GLU A 84 9.45 10.69 -7.67
CA GLU A 84 10.87 10.38 -7.43
C GLU A 84 11.54 11.35 -6.44
N ASN A 85 11.34 12.65 -6.64
CA ASN A 85 12.07 13.67 -5.88
C ASN A 85 11.40 14.06 -4.55
N VAL A 86 10.07 13.89 -4.44
CA VAL A 86 9.30 14.38 -3.28
C VAL A 86 8.66 13.26 -2.49
N LYS A 87 8.09 12.26 -3.17
CA LYS A 87 7.34 11.19 -2.50
C LYS A 87 8.20 10.00 -2.11
N ALA A 88 9.16 9.60 -2.95
CA ALA A 88 10.00 8.44 -2.68
C ALA A 88 10.74 8.50 -1.33
N PRO A 89 11.27 9.65 -0.88
CA PRO A 89 11.91 9.73 0.44
C PRO A 89 10.95 9.58 1.63
N THR A 90 9.64 9.71 1.43
CA THR A 90 8.64 9.76 2.50
C THR A 90 7.67 8.58 2.51
N LEU A 91 7.59 7.83 1.42
CA LEU A 91 6.64 6.72 1.26
C LEU A 91 7.34 5.37 1.31
N VAL A 92 6.60 4.35 1.75
CA VAL A 92 7.06 2.97 1.65
C VAL A 92 7.08 2.50 0.17
N PRO A 93 8.00 1.60 -0.22
CA PRO A 93 8.20 1.18 -1.62
C PRO A 93 6.92 0.77 -2.35
N GLN A 94 6.07 0.00 -1.71
CA GLN A 94 4.79 -0.44 -2.28
C GLN A 94 3.84 0.73 -2.62
N SER A 95 3.86 1.81 -1.82
CA SER A 95 3.07 3.01 -2.09
C SER A 95 3.60 3.79 -3.29
N ILE A 96 4.92 3.82 -3.47
CA ILE A 96 5.58 4.42 -4.65
C ILE A 96 5.16 3.69 -5.91
N ILE A 97 5.24 2.35 -5.92
CA ILE A 97 4.80 1.51 -7.05
C ILE A 97 3.30 1.76 -7.34
N SER A 98 2.47 1.78 -6.31
CA SER A 98 1.03 2.04 -6.47
C SER A 98 0.76 3.41 -7.08
N LEU A 99 1.49 4.45 -6.67
CA LEU A 99 1.36 5.80 -7.20
C LEU A 99 1.85 5.90 -8.66
N LYS A 100 3.01 5.30 -8.99
CA LYS A 100 3.50 5.20 -10.36
C LYS A 100 2.52 4.45 -11.27
N ASN A 101 1.92 3.36 -10.78
CA ASN A 101 0.89 2.63 -11.53
C ASN A 101 -0.39 3.46 -11.74
N THR A 102 -0.77 4.29 -10.78
CA THR A 102 -1.90 5.23 -10.94
C THR A 102 -1.61 6.25 -12.04
N ILE A 103 -0.40 6.81 -12.07
CA ILE A 103 0.01 7.73 -13.14
C ILE A 103 -0.03 7.01 -14.49
N LYS A 104 0.63 5.86 -14.59
CA LYS A 104 0.76 5.08 -15.83
C LYS A 104 -0.58 4.64 -16.42
N ASN A 105 -1.53 4.21 -15.58
CA ASN A 105 -2.74 3.55 -16.07
C ASN A 105 -3.95 4.49 -16.19
N GLN A 106 -4.00 5.60 -15.43
CA GLN A 106 -5.16 6.49 -15.41
C GLN A 106 -4.84 7.90 -15.91
N ILE A 107 -3.62 8.42 -15.68
CA ILE A 107 -3.27 9.81 -15.98
C ILE A 107 -2.55 9.92 -17.32
N GLU A 108 -1.47 9.16 -17.50
CA GLU A 108 -0.65 9.18 -18.71
C GLU A 108 -1.45 8.91 -20.00
N PRO A 109 -2.37 7.92 -20.07
CA PRO A 109 -3.15 7.66 -21.27
C PRO A 109 -4.29 8.66 -21.50
N SER A 110 -4.53 9.60 -20.58
CA SER A 110 -5.58 10.60 -20.71
C SER A 110 -5.12 11.81 -21.53
N ALA A 111 -6.07 12.58 -22.08
CA ALA A 111 -5.76 13.80 -22.81
C ALA A 111 -4.91 14.79 -22.01
N ILE A 112 -5.17 14.91 -20.69
CA ILE A 112 -4.42 15.79 -19.81
C ILE A 112 -3.04 15.23 -19.42
N GLY A 113 -2.78 13.93 -19.58
CA GLY A 113 -1.48 13.33 -19.27
C GLY A 113 -0.33 13.94 -20.08
N HIS A 114 -0.60 14.30 -21.32
CA HIS A 114 0.34 14.93 -22.24
C HIS A 114 0.24 16.47 -22.28
N ALA A 115 -0.77 17.05 -21.64
CA ALA A 115 -0.93 18.48 -21.53
C ALA A 115 0.05 19.08 -20.48
N ARG A 116 0.38 20.35 -20.66
CA ARG A 116 1.23 21.08 -19.71
C ARG A 116 0.52 21.18 -18.36
N PHE A 117 1.15 20.70 -17.29
CA PHE A 117 0.49 20.62 -15.98
C PHE A 117 -0.04 21.97 -15.44
N GLN A 118 0.59 23.10 -15.84
CA GLN A 118 0.19 24.45 -15.41
C GLN A 118 -1.01 25.01 -16.21
N SER A 119 -1.32 24.46 -17.38
CA SER A 119 -2.42 24.93 -18.22
C SER A 119 -3.70 24.12 -18.08
N ILE A 120 -3.66 23.05 -17.31
CA ILE A 120 -4.81 22.16 -17.08
C ILE A 120 -5.83 22.85 -16.18
N THR A 121 -7.07 22.89 -16.65
CA THR A 121 -8.21 23.52 -15.96
C THR A 121 -8.92 22.57 -15.00
N THR A 122 -9.74 23.13 -14.13
CA THR A 122 -10.63 22.37 -13.24
C THR A 122 -11.59 21.47 -14.02
N GLU A 123 -12.12 21.96 -15.15
CA GLU A 123 -13.06 21.23 -16.00
C GLU A 123 -12.41 20.02 -16.66
N GLU A 124 -11.17 20.14 -17.13
CA GLU A 124 -10.42 19.01 -17.70
C GLU A 124 -10.12 17.94 -16.67
N LEU A 125 -9.77 18.34 -15.43
CA LEU A 125 -9.57 17.42 -14.31
C LEU A 125 -10.89 16.73 -13.91
N GLN A 126 -12.00 17.49 -13.84
CA GLN A 126 -13.31 16.92 -13.56
C GLN A 126 -13.74 15.95 -14.66
N THR A 127 -13.47 16.28 -15.92
CA THR A 127 -13.75 15.41 -17.07
C THR A 127 -12.99 14.09 -16.95
N LEU A 128 -11.71 14.11 -16.57
CA LEU A 128 -10.97 12.87 -16.30
C LEU A 128 -11.62 12.04 -15.19
N ILE A 129 -11.96 12.63 -14.05
CA ILE A 129 -12.58 11.90 -12.92
C ILE A 129 -13.92 11.30 -13.36
N ASN A 130 -14.73 12.05 -14.11
CA ASN A 130 -16.00 11.57 -14.64
C ASN A 130 -15.81 10.42 -15.65
N LYS A 131 -14.83 10.56 -16.56
CA LYS A 131 -14.48 9.50 -17.52
C LYS A 131 -14.10 8.20 -16.83
N LEU A 132 -13.24 8.25 -15.80
CA LEU A 132 -12.84 7.07 -15.04
C LEU A 132 -14.05 6.33 -14.42
N ASN A 133 -15.11 7.07 -14.04
CA ASN A 133 -16.31 6.50 -13.46
C ASN A 133 -17.30 6.00 -14.53
N PHE A 134 -17.70 6.88 -15.45
CA PHE A 134 -18.84 6.64 -16.34
C PHE A 134 -18.48 5.94 -17.65
N ILE A 135 -17.23 6.07 -18.10
CA ILE A 135 -16.78 5.50 -19.39
C ILE A 135 -15.89 4.29 -19.15
N ASP A 136 -14.85 4.44 -18.33
CA ASP A 136 -13.85 3.40 -18.08
C ASP A 136 -14.29 2.41 -16.97
N HIS A 137 -15.38 2.71 -16.25
CA HIS A 137 -15.96 1.89 -15.17
C HIS A 137 -14.93 1.42 -14.14
N TYR A 138 -14.02 2.31 -13.71
CA TYR A 138 -13.07 1.99 -12.66
C TYR A 138 -13.77 1.87 -11.28
N SER A 139 -13.17 1.08 -10.40
CA SER A 139 -13.67 0.95 -9.03
C SER A 139 -13.52 2.27 -8.25
N LYS A 140 -14.39 2.48 -7.25
CA LYS A 140 -14.32 3.60 -6.31
C LYS A 140 -12.90 3.82 -5.76
N SER A 141 -12.22 2.72 -5.39
CA SER A 141 -10.85 2.75 -4.86
C SER A 141 -9.84 3.31 -5.89
N THR A 142 -9.97 2.94 -7.17
CA THR A 142 -9.09 3.42 -8.24
C THR A 142 -9.35 4.91 -8.51
N ILE A 143 -10.61 5.33 -8.63
CA ILE A 143 -10.99 6.73 -8.82
C ILE A 143 -10.46 7.58 -7.67
N LYS A 144 -10.68 7.12 -6.42
CA LYS A 144 -10.16 7.80 -5.24
C LYS A 144 -8.64 7.95 -5.25
N LYS A 145 -7.89 6.89 -5.60
CA LYS A 145 -6.42 6.94 -5.70
C LYS A 145 -5.96 7.95 -6.75
N THR A 146 -6.61 7.99 -7.91
CA THR A 146 -6.29 8.95 -8.98
C THR A 146 -6.55 10.37 -8.53
N TYR A 147 -7.73 10.64 -7.93
CA TYR A 147 -8.04 11.94 -7.37
C TYR A 147 -7.04 12.38 -6.29
N ASP A 148 -6.76 11.51 -5.33
CA ASP A 148 -5.84 11.81 -4.23
C ASP A 148 -4.40 12.07 -4.73
N ALA A 149 -3.96 11.37 -5.79
CA ALA A 149 -2.67 11.60 -6.44
C ALA A 149 -2.61 12.98 -7.12
N LEU A 150 -3.63 13.33 -7.93
CA LEU A 150 -3.73 14.63 -8.57
C LEU A 150 -3.82 15.76 -7.55
N ASN A 151 -4.67 15.62 -6.54
CA ASN A 151 -4.81 16.62 -5.48
C ASN A 151 -3.50 16.84 -4.71
N ALA A 152 -2.79 15.78 -4.34
CA ALA A 152 -1.51 15.89 -3.66
C ALA A 152 -0.43 16.53 -4.55
N PHE A 153 -0.42 16.21 -5.84
CA PHE A 153 0.49 16.81 -6.81
C PHE A 153 0.20 18.30 -6.98
N TYR A 154 -1.04 18.67 -7.27
CA TYR A 154 -1.42 20.08 -7.49
C TYR A 154 -1.26 20.94 -6.25
N ARG A 155 -1.56 20.44 -5.06
CA ARG A 155 -1.24 21.14 -3.80
C ARG A 155 0.26 21.47 -3.69
N TYR A 156 1.13 20.58 -4.12
CA TYR A 156 2.57 20.79 -4.09
C TYR A 156 3.01 21.81 -5.14
N VAL A 157 2.65 21.59 -6.42
CA VAL A 157 3.15 22.44 -7.51
C VAL A 157 2.52 23.81 -7.54
N SER A 158 1.24 23.99 -7.15
CA SER A 158 0.61 25.30 -7.09
C SER A 158 1.26 26.19 -6.03
N THR A 159 1.62 25.61 -4.88
CA THR A 159 2.40 26.32 -3.84
C THR A 159 3.81 26.66 -4.33
N LEU A 160 4.47 25.72 -5.04
CA LEU A 160 5.84 25.91 -5.53
C LEU A 160 5.93 26.98 -6.62
N TYR A 161 4.98 26.98 -7.57
CA TYR A 161 4.97 27.87 -8.73
C TYR A 161 4.02 29.06 -8.59
N LYS A 162 3.28 29.16 -7.49
CA LYS A 162 2.35 30.27 -7.17
C LYS A 162 1.30 30.49 -8.25
N PHE A 163 0.57 29.45 -8.62
CA PHE A 163 -0.62 29.50 -9.47
C PHE A 163 -1.82 28.88 -8.74
N ASP A 164 -3.04 29.17 -9.20
CA ASP A 164 -4.25 28.65 -8.59
C ASP A 164 -4.35 27.14 -8.77
N ASN A 165 -4.67 26.47 -7.67
CA ASN A 165 -4.78 25.02 -7.67
C ASN A 165 -6.08 24.55 -8.36
N PRO A 166 -6.03 23.95 -9.55
CA PRO A 166 -7.23 23.57 -10.28
C PRO A 166 -8.00 22.40 -9.63
N MET A 167 -7.40 21.71 -8.67
CA MET A 167 -8.07 20.62 -7.94
C MET A 167 -9.03 21.09 -6.83
N LEU A 168 -9.05 22.40 -6.49
CA LEU A 168 -9.86 22.89 -5.37
C LEU A 168 -11.35 22.67 -5.56
N LEU A 169 -11.84 22.78 -6.77
CA LEU A 169 -13.26 22.63 -7.12
C LEU A 169 -13.61 21.29 -7.77
N VAL A 170 -12.63 20.41 -7.97
CA VAL A 170 -12.87 19.07 -8.51
C VAL A 170 -13.58 18.20 -7.48
N VAL A 171 -14.70 17.60 -7.85
CA VAL A 171 -15.55 16.80 -6.97
C VAL A 171 -15.38 15.31 -7.26
N LYS A 172 -15.24 14.51 -6.20
CA LYS A 172 -15.28 13.05 -6.30
C LYS A 172 -16.70 12.55 -6.49
N PRO A 173 -16.93 11.51 -7.32
CA PRO A 173 -18.24 10.87 -7.38
C PRO A 173 -18.68 10.41 -6.00
N SER A 174 -19.96 10.64 -5.65
CA SER A 174 -20.54 10.09 -4.44
C SER A 174 -20.65 8.57 -4.54
N ASP A 175 -20.74 7.88 -3.40
CA ASP A 175 -20.82 6.41 -3.36
C ASP A 175 -22.01 5.85 -4.16
N LYS A 176 -23.12 6.59 -4.16
CA LYS A 176 -24.33 6.24 -4.91
C LYS A 176 -24.17 6.35 -6.43
N ASN A 177 -23.22 7.16 -6.89
CA ASN A 177 -22.99 7.44 -8.31
C ASN A 177 -21.81 6.67 -8.90
N ILE A 178 -21.20 5.76 -8.13
CA ILE A 178 -20.15 4.87 -8.66
C ILE A 178 -20.81 3.79 -9.52
N VAL A 179 -20.46 3.76 -10.81
CA VAL A 179 -21.03 2.81 -11.78
C VAL A 179 -20.60 1.38 -11.50
N LYS A 180 -19.32 1.16 -11.19
CA LYS A 180 -18.82 -0.16 -10.86
C LYS A 180 -19.17 -0.53 -9.41
N PRO A 181 -20.02 -1.56 -9.21
CA PRO A 181 -20.40 -1.97 -7.86
C PRO A 181 -19.16 -2.38 -7.05
N THR A 182 -19.21 -2.11 -5.76
CA THR A 182 -18.18 -2.62 -4.84
C THR A 182 -18.28 -4.14 -4.81
N LYS A 183 -17.18 -4.83 -5.04
CA LYS A 183 -17.11 -6.28 -4.89
C LYS A 183 -17.48 -6.68 -3.47
N GLU A 184 -18.42 -7.59 -3.33
CA GLU A 184 -18.69 -8.24 -2.05
C GLU A 184 -17.46 -9.03 -1.59
N ILE A 185 -17.26 -9.07 -0.28
CA ILE A 185 -16.19 -9.85 0.31
C ILE A 185 -16.58 -11.33 0.17
N GLN A 186 -15.75 -12.07 -0.54
CA GLN A 186 -15.93 -13.51 -0.71
C GLN A 186 -15.15 -14.26 0.36
N PHE A 187 -15.72 -15.34 0.85
CA PHE A 187 -15.08 -16.29 1.75
C PHE A 187 -15.61 -17.69 1.45
N LEU A 188 -14.84 -18.70 1.79
CA LEU A 188 -15.25 -20.08 1.60
C LEU A 188 -16.31 -20.48 2.64
N SER A 189 -17.34 -21.21 2.20
CA SER A 189 -18.25 -21.91 3.09
C SER A 189 -17.52 -23.00 3.89
N GLU A 190 -18.12 -23.54 4.92
CA GLU A 190 -17.55 -24.66 5.66
C GLU A 190 -17.31 -25.87 4.76
N GLU A 191 -18.27 -26.19 3.88
CA GLU A 191 -18.15 -27.29 2.92
C GLU A 191 -17.01 -27.04 1.91
N ASP A 192 -16.96 -25.84 1.31
CA ASP A 192 -15.90 -25.48 0.36
C ASP A 192 -14.53 -25.46 1.05
N THR A 193 -14.47 -25.09 2.32
CA THR A 193 -13.23 -25.14 3.11
C THR A 193 -12.74 -26.56 3.30
N LYS A 194 -13.64 -27.51 3.60
CA LYS A 194 -13.28 -28.94 3.69
C LYS A 194 -12.74 -29.45 2.34
N LYS A 195 -13.43 -29.17 1.23
CA LYS A 195 -12.97 -29.51 -0.12
C LYS A 195 -11.61 -28.88 -0.46
N PHE A 196 -11.40 -27.60 -0.06
CA PHE A 196 -10.15 -26.90 -0.27
C PHE A 196 -8.99 -27.56 0.47
N ILE A 197 -9.17 -27.89 1.74
CA ILE A 197 -8.15 -28.55 2.56
C ILE A 197 -7.80 -29.92 1.95
N GLN A 198 -8.81 -30.76 1.65
CA GLN A 198 -8.60 -32.08 1.04
C GLN A 198 -7.80 -31.97 -0.28
N ALA A 199 -8.16 -31.02 -1.13
CA ALA A 199 -7.44 -30.80 -2.39
C ALA A 199 -6.00 -30.31 -2.15
N SER A 200 -5.79 -29.46 -1.14
CA SER A 200 -4.49 -28.83 -0.83
C SER A 200 -3.43 -29.80 -0.31
N VAL A 201 -3.87 -30.86 0.38
CA VAL A 201 -3.00 -31.90 0.96
C VAL A 201 -2.82 -33.10 0.03
N SER A 202 -3.37 -33.07 -1.19
CA SER A 202 -3.25 -34.15 -2.15
C SER A 202 -1.81 -34.43 -2.53
N THR A 203 -1.47 -35.72 -2.68
CA THR A 203 -0.14 -36.20 -3.04
C THR A 203 -0.14 -36.90 -4.40
N PHE A 204 1.02 -37.01 -5.02
CA PHE A 204 1.28 -37.94 -6.13
C PHE A 204 1.43 -39.38 -5.59
N SER A 205 1.50 -40.35 -6.48
CA SER A 205 1.72 -41.76 -6.13
C SER A 205 3.02 -42.04 -5.37
N ASN A 206 4.02 -41.17 -5.52
CA ASN A 206 5.30 -41.25 -4.81
C ASN A 206 5.26 -40.55 -3.42
N GLY A 207 4.11 -40.05 -2.99
CA GLY A 207 3.91 -39.36 -1.70
C GLY A 207 4.31 -37.87 -1.69
N ASP A 208 4.88 -37.32 -2.76
CA ASP A 208 5.18 -35.88 -2.84
C ASP A 208 3.90 -35.06 -2.96
N LEU A 209 3.83 -33.88 -2.30
CA LEU A 209 2.70 -32.96 -2.41
C LEU A 209 2.49 -32.48 -3.85
N ILE A 210 1.28 -32.57 -4.38
CA ILE A 210 0.91 -31.97 -5.68
C ILE A 210 1.07 -30.44 -5.61
N TYR A 211 0.66 -29.85 -4.50
CA TYR A 211 0.81 -28.44 -4.23
C TYR A 211 1.79 -28.23 -3.09
N LYS A 212 3.05 -28.01 -3.43
CA LYS A 212 4.15 -27.87 -2.45
C LYS A 212 3.78 -27.04 -1.22
N TYR A 213 3.05 -25.95 -1.38
CA TYR A 213 2.65 -25.07 -0.30
C TYR A 213 1.18 -25.22 0.12
N GLY A 214 0.49 -26.20 -0.43
CA GLY A 214 -0.94 -26.42 -0.19
C GLY A 214 -1.33 -26.46 1.28
N PRO A 215 -0.67 -27.30 2.11
CA PRO A 215 -1.00 -27.39 3.53
C PRO A 215 -0.81 -26.06 4.28
N MET A 216 0.24 -25.28 3.97
CA MET A 216 0.47 -23.98 4.60
C MET A 216 -0.54 -22.91 4.15
N ILE A 217 -0.98 -22.96 2.88
CA ILE A 217 -2.06 -22.10 2.39
C ILE A 217 -3.36 -22.42 3.12
N SER A 218 -3.64 -23.71 3.36
CA SER A 218 -4.80 -24.17 4.13
C SER A 218 -4.69 -23.82 5.61
N ALA A 219 -3.51 -23.94 6.22
CA ALA A 219 -3.30 -23.49 7.60
C ALA A 219 -3.65 -22.01 7.78
N ASN A 220 -3.46 -21.18 6.75
CA ASN A 220 -3.81 -19.76 6.82
C ASN A 220 -5.33 -19.49 6.87
N LEU A 221 -6.18 -20.45 6.53
CA LEU A 221 -7.63 -20.38 6.78
C LEU A 221 -7.97 -20.34 8.28
N PHE A 222 -7.05 -20.81 9.13
CA PHE A 222 -7.22 -20.85 10.58
C PHE A 222 -6.33 -19.83 11.30
N LEU A 223 -5.20 -19.42 10.70
CA LEU A 223 -4.27 -18.46 11.25
C LEU A 223 -4.63 -16.99 10.92
N GLY A 224 -5.30 -16.76 9.80
CA GLY A 224 -5.72 -15.44 9.36
C GLY A 224 -4.57 -14.46 9.08
N LEU A 225 -3.36 -14.93 8.77
CA LEU A 225 -2.22 -14.09 8.47
C LEU A 225 -2.41 -13.35 7.14
N ARG A 226 -1.86 -12.13 7.06
CA ARG A 226 -1.71 -11.50 5.73
C ARG A 226 -0.75 -12.34 4.89
N ILE A 227 -1.04 -12.50 3.60
CA ILE A 227 -0.17 -13.33 2.75
C ILE A 227 1.30 -12.91 2.81
N SER A 228 1.57 -11.62 2.86
CA SER A 228 2.92 -11.06 2.98
C SER A 228 3.60 -11.40 4.30
N GLU A 229 2.85 -11.61 5.38
CA GLU A 229 3.33 -12.08 6.68
C GLU A 229 3.63 -13.58 6.61
N LEU A 230 2.69 -14.38 6.07
CA LEU A 230 2.86 -15.82 5.89
C LEU A 230 4.12 -16.15 5.05
N LEU A 231 4.34 -15.43 3.96
CA LEU A 231 5.49 -15.64 3.09
C LEU A 231 6.83 -15.22 3.73
N ALA A 232 6.79 -14.30 4.69
CA ALA A 232 7.98 -13.87 5.42
C ALA A 232 8.36 -14.77 6.59
N LEU A 233 7.51 -15.76 6.96
CA LEU A 233 7.77 -16.65 8.09
C LEU A 233 8.98 -17.54 7.86
N LYS A 234 9.78 -17.68 8.90
CA LYS A 234 10.80 -18.71 9.04
C LYS A 234 10.36 -19.76 10.05
N TRP A 235 10.96 -20.94 10.00
CA TRP A 235 10.64 -21.97 10.99
C TRP A 235 10.94 -21.56 12.43
N THR A 236 11.92 -20.67 12.64
CA THR A 236 12.20 -20.04 13.94
C THR A 236 11.10 -19.15 14.47
N ASP A 237 10.15 -18.74 13.65
CA ASP A 237 9.02 -17.89 14.07
C ASP A 237 7.82 -18.73 14.59
N ILE A 238 7.85 -20.06 14.37
CA ILE A 238 6.77 -20.98 14.71
C ILE A 238 7.18 -21.79 15.96
N ASN A 239 6.49 -21.59 17.06
CA ASN A 239 6.64 -22.39 18.26
C ASN A 239 5.46 -23.37 18.35
N LEU A 240 5.73 -24.64 18.01
CA LEU A 240 4.73 -25.71 18.05
C LEU A 240 4.53 -26.31 19.44
N ASP A 241 5.43 -26.05 20.39
CA ASP A 241 5.34 -26.52 21.77
C ASP A 241 4.38 -25.65 22.59
N GLU A 242 4.46 -24.33 22.35
CA GLU A 242 3.62 -23.34 23.02
C GLU A 242 2.48 -22.79 22.12
N ASP A 243 2.30 -23.38 20.94
CA ASP A 243 1.21 -23.11 20.00
C ASP A 243 1.05 -21.63 19.59
N TYR A 244 2.16 -20.96 19.22
CA TYR A 244 2.09 -19.60 18.67
C TYR A 244 3.06 -19.35 17.52
N ILE A 245 2.74 -18.32 16.72
CA ILE A 245 3.58 -17.77 15.65
C ILE A 245 3.92 -16.32 15.98
N THR A 246 5.19 -15.98 15.88
CA THR A 246 5.68 -14.60 16.02
C THR A 246 5.62 -13.85 14.68
N ILE A 247 4.83 -12.80 14.61
CA ILE A 247 4.69 -11.95 13.43
C ILE A 247 5.41 -10.63 13.67
N ASN A 248 6.62 -10.50 13.13
CA ASN A 248 7.46 -9.31 13.25
C ASN A 248 8.05 -8.82 11.92
N LYS A 249 7.79 -9.52 10.82
CA LYS A 249 8.31 -9.22 9.48
C LYS A 249 7.24 -9.37 8.41
N THR A 250 7.50 -8.82 7.22
CA THR A 250 6.58 -8.91 6.08
C THR A 250 7.33 -8.90 4.77
N LEU A 251 6.81 -9.61 3.78
CA LEU A 251 7.30 -9.54 2.39
C LEU A 251 6.74 -8.27 1.74
N ILE A 252 7.59 -7.49 1.11
CA ILE A 252 7.20 -6.31 0.33
C ILE A 252 7.68 -6.42 -1.10
N THR A 253 6.98 -5.77 -2.00
CA THR A 253 7.43 -5.57 -3.38
C THR A 253 8.05 -4.18 -3.50
N MET A 254 9.23 -4.09 -4.11
CA MET A 254 9.91 -2.83 -4.40
C MET A 254 10.45 -2.83 -5.83
N GLU A 255 10.78 -1.64 -6.36
CA GLU A 255 11.48 -1.54 -7.63
C GLU A 255 12.85 -2.22 -7.49
N ASN A 256 13.23 -2.99 -8.52
CA ASN A 256 14.51 -3.69 -8.52
C ASN A 256 15.61 -2.73 -8.98
N PRO A 257 16.58 -2.39 -8.14
CA PRO A 257 17.67 -1.47 -8.51
C PRO A 257 18.54 -1.99 -9.66
N ALA A 258 18.56 -3.32 -9.88
CA ALA A 258 19.32 -3.92 -10.96
C ALA A 258 18.58 -3.90 -12.32
N TYR A 259 17.33 -3.45 -12.35
CA TYR A 259 16.54 -3.39 -13.59
C TYR A 259 16.87 -2.13 -14.39
N ASP A 260 17.43 -2.32 -15.58
CA ASP A 260 17.66 -1.23 -16.54
C ASP A 260 16.49 -1.11 -17.53
N ALA A 261 15.71 -0.06 -17.38
CA ALA A 261 14.55 0.21 -18.23
C ALA A 261 14.92 0.57 -19.67
N SER A 262 16.17 0.95 -19.94
CA SER A 262 16.66 1.24 -21.29
C SER A 262 16.97 -0.03 -22.11
N GLN A 263 17.14 -1.17 -21.43
CA GLN A 263 17.50 -2.46 -22.03
C GLN A 263 16.55 -3.60 -21.63
N PRO A 264 15.22 -3.49 -21.88
CA PRO A 264 14.23 -4.41 -21.37
C PRO A 264 14.42 -5.87 -21.83
N GLU A 265 14.85 -6.08 -23.08
CA GLU A 265 15.12 -7.43 -23.61
C GLU A 265 16.33 -8.09 -22.94
N LYS A 266 17.38 -7.32 -22.66
CA LYS A 266 18.54 -7.82 -21.91
C LYS A 266 18.14 -8.19 -20.47
N MET A 267 17.32 -7.36 -19.82
CA MET A 267 16.82 -7.67 -18.47
C MET A 267 15.99 -8.96 -18.47
N LYS A 268 15.16 -9.18 -19.49
CA LYS A 268 14.39 -10.40 -19.65
C LYS A 268 15.30 -11.63 -19.83
N THR A 269 16.34 -11.53 -20.66
CA THR A 269 17.32 -12.59 -20.88
C THR A 269 18.08 -12.93 -19.59
N LEU A 270 18.41 -11.92 -18.78
CA LEU A 270 19.07 -12.10 -17.48
C LEU A 270 18.09 -12.47 -16.36
N ASN A 271 16.79 -12.63 -16.65
CA ASN A 271 15.73 -12.88 -15.68
C ASN A 271 15.66 -11.82 -14.56
N ILE A 272 16.01 -10.57 -14.90
CA ILE A 272 15.91 -9.42 -13.99
C ILE A 272 14.57 -8.74 -14.20
N HIS A 273 13.69 -8.87 -13.21
CA HIS A 273 12.36 -8.26 -13.25
C HIS A 273 12.40 -6.81 -12.73
N LYS A 274 11.47 -5.98 -13.24
CA LYS A 274 11.31 -4.57 -12.83
C LYS A 274 11.07 -4.40 -11.32
N VAL A 275 10.43 -5.37 -10.70
CA VAL A 275 10.16 -5.39 -9.26
C VAL A 275 10.77 -6.64 -8.64
N MET A 276 11.14 -6.52 -7.37
CA MET A 276 11.64 -7.62 -6.56
C MET A 276 10.88 -7.68 -5.23
N GLU A 277 10.84 -8.85 -4.64
CA GLU A 277 10.26 -9.08 -3.32
C GLU A 277 11.37 -9.17 -2.28
N VAL A 278 11.20 -8.43 -1.18
CA VAL A 278 12.17 -8.34 -0.09
C VAL A 278 11.46 -8.48 1.25
N VAL A 279 12.04 -9.23 2.18
CA VAL A 279 11.51 -9.32 3.54
C VAL A 279 11.99 -8.14 4.36
N GLN A 280 11.04 -7.34 4.85
CA GLN A 280 11.31 -6.28 5.82
C GLN A 280 11.28 -6.84 7.26
N PRO A 281 12.21 -6.42 8.14
CA PRO A 281 12.29 -6.87 9.53
C PRO A 281 11.25 -6.19 10.45
N PHE A 282 10.13 -5.72 9.89
CA PHE A 282 9.00 -5.14 10.62
C PHE A 282 7.72 -5.25 9.79
N THR A 283 6.58 -5.29 10.47
CA THR A 283 5.25 -5.26 9.87
C THR A 283 4.82 -3.83 9.51
N LYS A 284 3.70 -3.68 8.81
CA LYS A 284 3.13 -2.36 8.47
C LYS A 284 2.90 -1.46 9.71
N THR A 285 2.57 -2.05 10.83
CA THR A 285 2.32 -1.34 12.10
C THR A 285 3.59 -1.19 12.96
N LYS A 286 4.71 -1.76 12.52
CA LYS A 286 5.98 -1.84 13.27
C LYS A 286 5.84 -2.47 14.66
N ARG A 287 4.81 -3.30 14.88
CA ARG A 287 4.56 -4.01 16.13
C ARG A 287 4.70 -5.51 15.92
N THR A 288 5.37 -6.17 16.83
CA THR A 288 5.35 -7.63 16.94
C THR A 288 4.01 -8.06 17.54
N ARG A 289 3.43 -9.12 16.98
CA ARG A 289 2.27 -9.78 17.57
C ARG A 289 2.45 -11.30 17.55
N TYR A 290 1.74 -11.95 18.43
CA TYR A 290 1.67 -13.40 18.49
C TYR A 290 0.32 -13.87 17.97
N VAL A 291 0.32 -14.92 17.17
CA VAL A 291 -0.88 -15.54 16.64
C VAL A 291 -0.93 -16.97 17.17
N THR A 292 -1.97 -17.31 17.90
CA THR A 292 -2.17 -18.65 18.44
C THR A 292 -2.42 -19.65 17.32
N ILE A 293 -1.78 -20.81 17.41
CA ILE A 293 -1.96 -21.94 16.49
C ILE A 293 -3.06 -22.82 17.08
N ASN A 294 -4.21 -22.90 16.40
CA ASN A 294 -5.24 -23.85 16.80
C ASN A 294 -4.94 -25.27 16.28
N THR A 295 -5.67 -26.26 16.75
CA THR A 295 -5.44 -27.69 16.43
C THR A 295 -5.40 -27.94 14.92
N SER A 296 -6.35 -27.42 14.14
CA SER A 296 -6.39 -27.64 12.70
C SER A 296 -5.20 -27.00 11.95
N ALA A 297 -4.79 -25.80 12.39
CA ALA A 297 -3.58 -25.18 11.84
C ALA A 297 -2.33 -25.97 12.19
N LYS A 298 -2.22 -26.47 13.44
CA LYS A 298 -1.10 -27.28 13.90
C LYS A 298 -0.95 -28.57 13.09
N GLU A 299 -2.04 -29.29 12.90
CA GLU A 299 -2.05 -30.51 12.06
C GLU A 299 -1.57 -30.24 10.64
N LEU A 300 -2.04 -29.16 9.99
CA LEU A 300 -1.62 -28.80 8.64
C LEU A 300 -0.13 -28.36 8.59
N ILE A 301 0.36 -27.66 9.60
CA ILE A 301 1.77 -27.27 9.70
C ILE A 301 2.66 -28.51 9.89
N LEU A 302 2.28 -29.43 10.76
CA LEU A 302 2.99 -30.69 11.00
C LEU A 302 2.99 -31.55 9.73
N TYR A 303 1.83 -31.72 9.10
CA TYR A 303 1.70 -32.44 7.83
C TYR A 303 2.62 -31.84 6.75
N TYR A 304 2.65 -30.50 6.64
CA TYR A 304 3.55 -29.83 5.70
C TYR A 304 5.02 -30.11 6.03
N LYS A 305 5.39 -30.06 7.31
CA LYS A 305 6.76 -30.28 7.79
C LYS A 305 7.26 -31.68 7.48
N GLU A 306 6.40 -32.71 7.62
CA GLU A 306 6.70 -34.10 7.28
C GLU A 306 6.99 -34.31 5.79
N HIS A 307 6.35 -33.52 4.92
CA HIS A 307 6.57 -33.60 3.47
C HIS A 307 7.77 -32.76 2.97
N LEU A 308 8.50 -32.09 3.86
CA LEU A 308 9.71 -31.39 3.51
C LEU A 308 10.90 -32.35 3.52
N LYS A 309 11.56 -32.54 2.37
CA LYS A 309 12.74 -33.43 2.24
C LYS A 309 13.93 -32.96 3.12
N LYS A 310 14.13 -31.63 3.17
CA LYS A 310 15.17 -30.96 4.00
C LYS A 310 14.76 -29.54 4.31
N TYR A 311 15.00 -29.07 5.50
CA TYR A 311 14.88 -27.68 5.90
C TYR A 311 15.80 -27.36 7.09
N LYS A 312 16.15 -26.08 7.24
CA LYS A 312 16.88 -25.57 8.41
C LYS A 312 15.92 -24.66 9.22
N PRO A 313 16.10 -24.53 10.53
CA PRO A 313 15.29 -23.63 11.34
C PRO A 313 15.25 -22.18 10.82
N THR A 314 16.32 -21.72 10.17
CA THR A 314 16.45 -20.38 9.60
C THR A 314 15.84 -20.23 8.22
N ASP A 315 15.38 -21.31 7.58
CA ASP A 315 14.77 -21.27 6.26
C ASP A 315 13.34 -20.67 6.33
N TYR A 316 12.93 -20.08 5.22
CA TYR A 316 11.52 -19.64 5.09
C TYR A 316 10.62 -20.86 5.03
N VAL A 317 9.46 -20.77 5.71
CA VAL A 317 8.47 -21.86 5.72
C VAL A 317 8.00 -22.18 4.30
N MET A 318 7.71 -21.18 3.51
CA MET A 318 7.34 -21.32 2.09
C MET A 318 8.50 -20.88 1.19
N GLN A 319 9.55 -21.69 1.19
CA GLN A 319 10.79 -21.40 0.48
C GLN A 319 10.76 -21.82 -0.99
N SER A 320 11.21 -20.91 -1.88
CA SER A 320 11.47 -21.20 -3.30
C SER A 320 12.73 -22.08 -3.47
N LYS A 321 12.99 -22.53 -4.69
CA LYS A 321 14.21 -23.33 -5.00
C LYS A 321 15.52 -22.60 -4.68
N ASN A 322 15.50 -21.27 -4.71
CA ASN A 322 16.69 -20.42 -4.51
C ASN A 322 16.87 -19.98 -3.04
N GLY A 323 16.14 -20.57 -2.10
CA GLY A 323 16.27 -20.22 -0.69
C GLY A 323 15.48 -18.97 -0.27
N ASN A 324 14.93 -18.19 -1.20
CA ASN A 324 14.11 -17.02 -0.94
C ASN A 324 12.65 -17.41 -0.63
N PRO A 325 11.84 -16.53 -0.03
CA PRO A 325 10.39 -16.76 0.06
C PRO A 325 9.78 -17.02 -1.31
N THR A 326 8.72 -17.84 -1.38
CA THR A 326 7.92 -17.91 -2.60
C THR A 326 7.16 -16.60 -2.80
N ASN A 327 6.75 -16.30 -4.03
CA ASN A 327 6.11 -15.05 -4.37
C ASN A 327 4.58 -15.10 -4.24
N ILE A 328 3.95 -13.93 -4.05
CA ILE A 328 2.50 -13.79 -3.90
C ILE A 328 1.76 -14.34 -5.12
N SER A 329 2.28 -14.09 -6.34
CA SER A 329 1.65 -14.56 -7.59
C SER A 329 1.65 -16.09 -7.69
N GLY A 330 2.71 -16.75 -7.21
CA GLY A 330 2.81 -18.22 -7.15
C GLY A 330 1.76 -18.80 -6.21
N VAL A 331 1.58 -18.19 -5.05
CA VAL A 331 0.53 -18.61 -4.11
C VAL A 331 -0.86 -18.41 -4.70
N ALA A 332 -1.13 -17.29 -5.35
CA ALA A 332 -2.41 -17.02 -5.99
C ALA A 332 -2.75 -18.05 -7.10
N LYS A 333 -1.74 -18.44 -7.89
CA LYS A 333 -1.90 -19.54 -8.88
C LYS A 333 -2.18 -20.87 -8.19
N THR A 334 -1.42 -21.21 -7.16
CA THR A 334 -1.62 -22.44 -6.39
C THR A 334 -3.03 -22.50 -5.78
N LEU A 335 -3.51 -21.39 -5.21
CA LEU A 335 -4.85 -21.26 -4.68
C LEU A 335 -5.92 -21.54 -5.77
N ALA A 336 -5.75 -20.99 -6.97
CA ALA A 336 -6.67 -21.25 -8.08
C ALA A 336 -6.69 -22.75 -8.50
N TYR A 337 -5.53 -23.41 -8.52
CA TYR A 337 -5.44 -24.83 -8.84
C TYR A 337 -6.05 -25.72 -7.75
N ILE A 338 -5.83 -25.40 -6.47
CA ILE A 338 -6.46 -26.13 -5.35
C ILE A 338 -7.99 -26.03 -5.46
N GLN A 339 -8.54 -24.84 -5.69
CA GLN A 339 -9.99 -24.63 -5.85
C GLN A 339 -10.55 -25.42 -7.04
N LYS A 340 -9.84 -25.42 -8.18
CA LYS A 340 -10.23 -26.19 -9.36
C LYS A 340 -10.26 -27.69 -9.04
N ARG A 341 -9.26 -28.23 -8.35
CA ARG A 341 -9.18 -29.63 -7.95
C ARG A 341 -10.26 -30.01 -6.95
N GLY A 342 -10.55 -29.13 -5.99
CA GLY A 342 -11.59 -29.33 -5.00
C GLY A 342 -13.03 -29.18 -5.54
N GLY A 343 -13.21 -28.80 -6.79
CA GLY A 343 -14.55 -28.59 -7.37
C GLY A 343 -15.29 -27.42 -6.69
N ILE A 344 -14.57 -26.39 -6.24
CA ILE A 344 -15.17 -25.24 -5.54
C ILE A 344 -15.81 -24.32 -6.56
N GLU A 345 -17.13 -24.10 -6.44
CA GLU A 345 -17.89 -23.22 -7.33
C GLU A 345 -17.75 -21.75 -6.94
N ASN A 346 -17.95 -21.44 -5.66
CA ASN A 346 -17.82 -20.09 -5.10
C ASN A 346 -16.36 -19.77 -4.83
N LYS A 347 -15.62 -19.52 -5.91
CA LYS A 347 -14.16 -19.31 -5.85
C LYS A 347 -13.82 -17.97 -5.21
N ILE A 348 -12.92 -18.02 -4.23
CA ILE A 348 -12.22 -16.84 -3.78
C ILE A 348 -11.20 -16.42 -4.83
N THR A 349 -11.03 -15.09 -5.04
CA THR A 349 -10.26 -14.56 -6.17
C THR A 349 -8.82 -14.18 -5.79
N GLY A 350 -8.50 -14.13 -4.51
CA GLY A 350 -7.19 -13.73 -4.03
C GLY A 350 -6.82 -14.35 -2.68
N THR A 351 -5.61 -14.07 -2.27
CA THR A 351 -5.06 -14.61 -1.01
C THR A 351 -5.59 -13.91 0.24
N HIS A 352 -6.22 -12.72 0.08
CA HIS A 352 -6.77 -11.98 1.21
C HIS A 352 -8.09 -12.58 1.68
N GLU A 353 -8.82 -13.25 0.79
CA GLU A 353 -10.06 -13.96 1.08
C GLU A 353 -9.84 -15.18 1.99
N LEU A 354 -8.64 -15.78 2.05
CA LEU A 354 -8.31 -16.80 3.06
C LEU A 354 -8.44 -16.23 4.48
N ARG A 355 -7.99 -15.00 4.66
CA ARG A 355 -8.10 -14.29 5.93
C ARG A 355 -9.55 -13.86 6.23
N HIS A 356 -10.34 -13.52 5.21
CA HIS A 356 -11.77 -13.28 5.37
C HIS A 356 -12.52 -14.55 5.76
N THR A 357 -12.13 -15.70 5.21
CA THR A 357 -12.66 -17.02 5.61
C THR A 357 -12.31 -17.30 7.08
N CYS A 358 -11.07 -17.07 7.51
CA CYS A 358 -10.69 -17.19 8.91
C CYS A 358 -11.59 -16.32 9.82
N ALA A 359 -11.76 -15.06 9.47
CA ALA A 359 -12.61 -14.15 10.25
C ALA A 359 -14.05 -14.61 10.30
N SER A 360 -14.61 -15.11 9.18
CA SER A 360 -16.00 -15.61 9.15
C SER A 360 -16.21 -16.79 10.10
N PHE A 361 -15.23 -17.67 10.27
CA PHE A 361 -15.29 -18.77 11.24
C PHE A 361 -15.30 -18.28 12.68
N TYR A 362 -14.47 -17.27 13.02
CA TYR A 362 -14.49 -16.69 14.36
C TYR A 362 -15.82 -15.99 14.66
N PHE A 363 -16.37 -15.25 13.70
CA PHE A 363 -17.70 -14.65 13.85
C PHE A 363 -18.83 -15.69 13.98
N ALA A 364 -18.75 -16.80 13.24
CA ALA A 364 -19.75 -17.88 13.31
C ALA A 364 -19.73 -18.62 14.67
N GLN A 365 -18.63 -18.51 15.43
CA GLN A 365 -18.49 -19.06 16.79
C GLN A 365 -18.74 -18.02 17.88
N ASP A 366 -19.36 -16.89 17.54
CA ASP A 366 -19.68 -15.80 18.47
C ASP A 366 -18.46 -15.24 19.25
N ILE A 367 -17.26 -15.35 18.69
CA ILE A 367 -16.04 -14.78 19.28
C ILE A 367 -16.14 -13.25 19.26
N PRO A 368 -15.85 -12.57 20.37
CA PRO A 368 -15.92 -11.11 20.46
C PRO A 368 -15.06 -10.42 19.39
N ILE A 369 -15.57 -9.35 18.81
CA ILE A 369 -14.89 -8.62 17.72
C ILE A 369 -13.51 -8.11 18.12
N GLU A 370 -13.32 -7.74 19.38
CA GLU A 370 -12.03 -7.29 19.93
C GLU A 370 -10.98 -8.41 19.85
N THR A 371 -11.38 -9.63 20.16
CA THR A 371 -10.53 -10.82 20.07
C THR A 371 -10.19 -11.12 18.62
N ILE A 372 -11.17 -11.08 17.72
CA ILE A 372 -10.98 -11.27 16.28
C ILE A 372 -10.02 -10.20 15.72
N CYS A 373 -10.20 -8.94 16.11
CA CYS A 373 -9.31 -7.84 15.70
C CYS A 373 -7.87 -8.06 16.18
N SER A 374 -7.70 -8.56 17.39
CA SER A 374 -6.38 -8.87 17.97
C SER A 374 -5.69 -9.99 17.17
N ILE A 375 -6.38 -11.10 16.92
CA ILE A 375 -5.86 -12.25 16.15
C ILE A 375 -5.46 -11.78 14.74
N LEU A 376 -6.34 -11.05 14.07
CA LEU A 376 -6.09 -10.56 12.74
C LEU A 376 -5.07 -9.41 12.71
N GLY A 377 -4.81 -8.70 13.79
CA GLY A 377 -4.00 -7.48 13.82
C GLY A 377 -4.60 -6.36 12.97
N ASN A 378 -5.91 -6.15 13.09
CA ASN A 378 -6.67 -5.06 12.50
C ASN A 378 -7.18 -4.11 13.58
N SER A 379 -7.49 -2.85 13.24
CA SER A 379 -8.27 -1.99 14.14
C SER A 379 -9.73 -2.42 14.15
N ARG A 380 -10.45 -2.11 15.24
CA ARG A 380 -11.88 -2.37 15.38
C ARG A 380 -12.67 -1.76 14.21
N GLU A 381 -12.39 -0.51 13.86
CA GLU A 381 -13.03 0.20 12.74
C GLU A 381 -12.88 -0.56 11.41
N VAL A 382 -11.69 -1.13 11.14
CA VAL A 382 -11.45 -1.94 9.95
C VAL A 382 -12.25 -3.24 9.99
N CYS A 383 -12.32 -3.92 11.16
CA CYS A 383 -13.09 -5.14 11.32
C CYS A 383 -14.59 -4.88 11.14
N GLU A 384 -15.14 -3.88 11.81
CA GLU A 384 -16.55 -3.50 11.71
C GLU A 384 -16.94 -3.19 10.25
N LYS A 385 -16.16 -2.36 9.57
CA LYS A 385 -16.42 -1.98 8.18
C LYS A 385 -16.30 -3.17 7.22
N THR A 386 -15.35 -4.06 7.48
CA THR A 386 -15.07 -5.20 6.59
C THR A 386 -16.11 -6.30 6.76
N TYR A 387 -16.54 -6.56 7.99
CA TYR A 387 -17.39 -7.69 8.34
C TYR A 387 -18.82 -7.30 8.77
N VAL A 388 -19.25 -6.06 8.45
CA VAL A 388 -20.57 -5.53 8.84
C VAL A 388 -21.70 -6.50 8.50
N HIS A 389 -21.70 -7.14 7.31
CA HIS A 389 -22.77 -8.05 6.91
C HIS A 389 -22.82 -9.32 7.75
N ILE A 390 -21.67 -9.84 8.18
CA ILE A 390 -21.58 -11.00 9.06
C ILE A 390 -22.08 -10.63 10.46
N ILE A 391 -21.65 -9.46 10.95
CA ILE A 391 -22.08 -8.93 12.26
C ILE A 391 -23.59 -8.68 12.27
N GLU A 392 -24.16 -8.13 11.21
CA GLU A 392 -25.61 -7.91 11.11
C GLU A 392 -26.39 -9.23 11.05
N LYS A 393 -25.88 -10.26 10.37
CA LYS A 393 -26.48 -11.59 10.36
C LYS A 393 -26.48 -12.20 11.77
N SER A 394 -25.34 -12.18 12.46
CA SER A 394 -25.21 -12.64 13.84
C SER A 394 -26.17 -11.91 14.79
N LYS A 395 -26.31 -10.58 14.64
CA LYS A 395 -27.28 -9.79 15.42
C LYS A 395 -28.72 -10.22 15.19
N ARG A 396 -29.12 -10.49 13.94
CA ARG A 396 -30.48 -10.97 13.61
C ARG A 396 -30.73 -12.36 14.18
N GLU A 397 -29.75 -13.26 14.10
CA GLU A 397 -29.82 -14.60 14.69
C GLU A 397 -29.89 -14.54 16.23
N ALA A 398 -29.12 -13.67 16.87
CA ALA A 398 -29.21 -13.44 18.30
C ALA A 398 -30.56 -12.85 18.69
N ALA A 399 -31.07 -11.88 17.96
CA ALA A 399 -32.39 -11.28 18.21
C ALA A 399 -33.52 -12.31 18.06
N SER A 400 -33.43 -13.25 17.10
CA SER A 400 -34.44 -14.31 16.92
C SER A 400 -34.45 -15.33 18.05
N LYS A 401 -33.36 -15.44 18.83
CA LYS A 401 -33.25 -16.33 20.01
C LYS A 401 -33.83 -15.69 21.29
N ILE A 402 -34.12 -14.38 21.27
CA ILE A 402 -34.74 -13.70 22.41
C ILE A 402 -36.22 -14.00 22.41
N ASN A 403 -36.60 -15.04 23.12
CA ASN A 403 -37.98 -15.37 23.44
C ASN A 403 -38.22 -15.18 24.94
N LEU A 404 -39.27 -14.50 25.32
CA LEU A 404 -39.72 -14.47 26.72
C LEU A 404 -40.54 -15.74 26.97
N PRO A 405 -40.08 -16.65 27.85
CA PRO A 405 -40.84 -17.83 28.16
C PRO A 405 -42.20 -17.46 28.82
N GLY A 406 -43.29 -17.99 28.29
CA GLY A 406 -44.63 -17.80 28.87
C GLY A 406 -45.44 -16.61 28.35
N ILE A 407 -45.02 -15.90 27.30
CA ILE A 407 -45.83 -14.89 26.64
C ILE A 407 -46.29 -15.43 25.29
N GLU A 408 -47.52 -15.90 25.19
CA GLU A 408 -48.21 -16.12 23.90
C GLU A 408 -48.85 -14.80 23.49
N LEU A 409 -48.28 -14.13 22.50
CA LEU A 409 -48.85 -12.90 21.91
C LEU A 409 -49.94 -13.30 20.90
N HIS A 410 -51.19 -13.32 21.34
CA HIS A 410 -52.36 -13.49 20.43
C HIS A 410 -52.62 -12.14 19.69
N LEU A 411 -51.81 -11.85 18.67
CA LEU A 411 -52.01 -10.72 17.80
C LEU A 411 -53.02 -11.13 16.69
N ARG A 412 -54.23 -10.57 16.74
CA ARG A 412 -55.16 -10.67 15.64
C ARG A 412 -54.57 -9.89 14.45
N ARG A 413 -54.29 -10.61 13.34
CA ARG A 413 -54.04 -9.93 12.07
C ARG A 413 -55.36 -9.28 11.63
N ALA A 414 -55.37 -7.96 11.48
CA ALA A 414 -56.45 -7.21 10.88
C ALA A 414 -56.41 -7.36 9.37
#